data_f380ccd41b8677f904fc2665466273d3
#
_entry.id   f380ccd41b8677f904fc2665466273d3
#
_cell.length_a   1.000
_cell.length_b   1.000
_cell.length_c   1.000
_cell.angle_alpha   90.00
_cell.angle_beta   90.00
_cell.angle_gamma   90.00
#
_symmetry.space_group_name_H-M   'P 1'
#
loop_
_entity.id
_entity.type
_entity.pdbx_description
1 polymer ?
#
loop_
_entity_poly.entity_id
_entity_poly.type
_entity_poly.pdbx_seq_one_letter_code
_entity_poly.pdbx_strand_id
1 'polypeptide(L)'
;MEQNKKGVEKAQNIKMISLAEYQEGSIVSRTLIDKKAGTVTFFAFAEGQGLSEHVAPYDALVSVLDGEAEVVMSEKIYRVKKGEMIILPANKPHELKAIRKFKMMLIMIKE
;
A
#
# COMPACT_ATOMS: atom_id res chain seq x y z
N MET A 1 -3.99 -5.75 13.87
CA MET A 1 -3.63 -7.09 13.39
C MET A 1 -3.52 -7.06 11.87
N GLU A 2 -2.51 -7.71 11.33
CA GLU A 2 -2.30 -7.77 9.89
C GLU A 2 -2.75 -9.12 9.35
N GLN A 3 -3.45 -9.12 8.22
CA GLN A 3 -3.83 -10.34 7.52
C GLN A 3 -3.28 -10.28 6.11
N ASN A 4 -2.64 -11.35 5.68
CA ASN A 4 -1.98 -11.44 4.38
C ASN A 4 -2.54 -12.61 3.59
N LYS A 5 -3.03 -12.30 2.39
CA LYS A 5 -3.50 -13.30 1.43
C LYS A 5 -2.59 -13.26 0.21
N LYS A 6 -2.55 -14.33 -0.57
CA LYS A 6 -1.70 -14.39 -1.75
C LYS A 6 -2.49 -14.71 -2.99
N GLY A 7 -2.10 -14.03 -4.06
CA GLY A 7 -2.54 -14.34 -5.40
C GLY A 7 -3.95 -13.94 -5.75
N VAL A 8 -4.19 -13.92 -7.03
CA VAL A 8 -5.50 -13.80 -7.65
C VAL A 8 -5.43 -14.64 -8.92
N GLU A 9 -6.58 -15.06 -9.43
CA GLU A 9 -6.62 -15.78 -10.70
C GLU A 9 -6.20 -14.86 -11.84
N LYS A 10 -5.35 -15.37 -12.72
CA LYS A 10 -4.93 -14.65 -13.92
C LYS A 10 -6.04 -14.68 -14.96
N ALA A 11 -5.98 -13.72 -15.88
CA ALA A 11 -6.92 -13.63 -17.01
C ALA A 11 -8.37 -13.49 -16.57
N GLN A 12 -8.59 -12.75 -15.47
CA GLN A 12 -9.90 -12.44 -14.92
C GLN A 12 -10.04 -10.93 -14.78
N ASN A 13 -11.24 -10.42 -15.05
CA ASN A 13 -11.54 -9.03 -14.75
C ASN A 13 -11.85 -8.94 -13.26
N ILE A 14 -11.08 -8.17 -12.52
CA ILE A 14 -11.21 -8.04 -11.08
C ILE A 14 -11.40 -6.56 -10.73
N LYS A 15 -12.40 -6.27 -9.91
CA LYS A 15 -12.55 -4.92 -9.37
C LYS A 15 -11.47 -4.73 -8.32
N MET A 16 -10.53 -3.83 -8.57
CA MET A 16 -9.40 -3.61 -7.66
C MET A 16 -9.84 -3.33 -6.24
N ILE A 17 -10.88 -2.52 -6.07
CA ILE A 17 -11.33 -2.12 -4.74
C ILE A 17 -11.84 -3.29 -3.90
N SER A 18 -12.19 -4.41 -4.54
CA SER A 18 -12.68 -5.60 -3.84
C SER A 18 -11.59 -6.62 -3.51
N LEU A 19 -10.32 -6.31 -3.85
CA LEU A 19 -9.21 -7.22 -3.58
C LEU A 19 -8.98 -7.47 -2.09
N ALA A 20 -9.33 -6.52 -1.26
CA ALA A 20 -9.26 -6.66 0.19
C ALA A 20 -10.31 -5.77 0.80
N GLU A 21 -10.99 -6.28 1.83
CA GLU A 21 -12.00 -5.52 2.57
C GLU A 21 -11.37 -4.93 3.82
N TYR A 22 -11.89 -3.79 4.27
CA TYR A 22 -11.47 -3.23 5.55
C TYR A 22 -11.88 -4.18 6.67
N GLN A 23 -10.99 -4.32 7.64
CA GLN A 23 -11.27 -5.11 8.84
C GLN A 23 -10.80 -4.30 10.04
N GLU A 24 -11.72 -4.02 10.95
CA GLU A 24 -11.44 -3.19 12.12
C GLU A 24 -10.19 -3.67 12.85
N GLY A 25 -9.32 -2.73 13.21
CA GLY A 25 -8.10 -3.01 13.93
C GLY A 25 -7.03 -3.73 13.11
N SER A 26 -7.19 -3.80 11.80
CA SER A 26 -6.30 -4.61 10.95
C SER A 26 -5.81 -3.88 9.72
N ILE A 27 -4.69 -4.40 9.21
CA ILE A 27 -4.23 -4.13 7.85
C ILE A 27 -4.43 -5.45 7.10
N VAL A 28 -5.22 -5.41 6.06
CA VAL A 28 -5.44 -6.58 5.21
C VAL A 28 -4.64 -6.39 3.94
N SER A 29 -3.81 -7.37 3.59
CA SER A 29 -3.01 -7.28 2.38
C SER A 29 -3.21 -8.49 1.49
N ARG A 30 -3.03 -8.27 0.20
CA ARG A 30 -3.08 -9.36 -0.80
C ARG A 30 -1.94 -9.13 -1.78
N THR A 31 -1.02 -10.07 -1.85
CA THR A 31 0.08 -10.02 -2.80
C THR A 31 -0.43 -10.55 -4.13
N LEU A 32 -0.38 -9.72 -5.16
CA LEU A 32 -0.90 -10.06 -6.48
C LEU A 32 0.18 -10.67 -7.37
N ILE A 33 1.35 -10.06 -7.38
CA ILE A 33 2.51 -10.53 -8.15
C ILE A 33 3.71 -10.46 -7.24
N ASP A 34 4.47 -11.55 -7.19
CA ASP A 34 5.67 -11.63 -6.36
C ASP A 34 6.78 -12.28 -7.18
N LYS A 35 7.73 -11.46 -7.63
CA LYS A 35 8.85 -11.89 -8.45
C LYS A 35 10.14 -11.31 -7.88
N LYS A 36 11.28 -11.84 -8.32
CA LYS A 36 12.58 -11.29 -7.93
C LYS A 36 12.72 -9.83 -8.36
N ALA A 37 12.17 -9.49 -9.51
CA ALA A 37 12.26 -8.14 -10.06
C ALA A 37 11.31 -7.15 -9.39
N GLY A 38 10.30 -7.61 -8.69
CA GLY A 38 9.37 -6.71 -8.05
C GLY A 38 8.11 -7.38 -7.51
N THR A 39 7.35 -6.59 -6.78
CA THR A 39 6.10 -7.06 -6.16
C THR A 39 4.98 -6.08 -6.43
N VAL A 40 3.76 -6.61 -6.48
CA VAL A 40 2.53 -5.80 -6.53
C VAL A 40 1.63 -6.32 -5.41
N THR A 41 1.33 -5.46 -4.44
CA THR A 41 0.55 -5.82 -3.27
C THR A 41 -0.58 -4.82 -3.07
N PHE A 42 -1.76 -5.31 -2.77
CA PHE A 42 -2.91 -4.48 -2.45
C PHE A 42 -3.12 -4.48 -0.94
N PHE A 43 -3.43 -3.31 -0.37
CA PHE A 43 -3.64 -3.14 1.07
C PHE A 43 -4.96 -2.45 1.35
N ALA A 44 -5.61 -2.88 2.43
CA ALA A 44 -6.73 -2.16 3.02
C ALA A 44 -6.36 -1.86 4.48
N PHE A 45 -6.20 -0.58 4.81
CA PHE A 45 -5.82 -0.13 6.14
C PHE A 45 -7.07 0.36 6.87
N ALA A 46 -7.38 -0.27 8.00
CA ALA A 46 -8.43 0.25 8.86
C ALA A 46 -7.95 1.57 9.51
N GLU A 47 -8.89 2.40 9.91
CA GLU A 47 -8.56 3.65 10.61
C GLU A 47 -7.67 3.38 11.82
N GLY A 48 -6.66 4.19 12.01
CA GLY A 48 -5.70 4.07 13.10
C GLY A 48 -4.53 3.14 12.84
N GLN A 49 -4.56 2.38 11.76
CA GLN A 49 -3.47 1.48 11.41
C GLN A 49 -2.42 2.20 10.59
N GLY A 50 -1.22 1.64 10.54
CA GLY A 50 -0.14 2.22 9.75
C GLY A 50 1.07 1.32 9.68
N LEU A 51 2.03 1.73 8.87
CA LEU A 51 3.33 1.07 8.77
C LEU A 51 4.36 2.01 9.37
N SER A 52 5.12 1.51 10.35
CA SER A 52 6.16 2.28 11.02
C SER A 52 7.22 2.77 10.02
N GLU A 53 7.93 3.80 10.40
CA GLU A 53 9.02 4.32 9.59
C GLU A 53 10.01 3.20 9.26
N HIS A 54 10.32 3.07 8.00
CA HIS A 54 11.27 2.07 7.50
C HIS A 54 11.91 2.57 6.21
N VAL A 55 12.96 1.86 5.80
CA VAL A 55 13.74 2.18 4.60
C VAL A 55 13.73 0.97 3.70
N ALA A 56 13.47 1.18 2.41
CA ALA A 56 13.59 0.12 1.42
C ALA A 56 14.63 0.55 0.38
N PRO A 57 15.44 -0.39 -0.14
CA PRO A 57 16.45 -0.06 -1.15
C PRO A 57 15.87 0.04 -2.57
N TYR A 58 14.56 0.17 -2.69
CA TYR A 58 13.84 0.22 -3.98
C TYR A 58 12.89 1.38 -4.01
N ASP A 59 12.63 1.91 -5.20
CA ASP A 59 11.54 2.85 -5.39
C ASP A 59 10.23 2.09 -5.23
N ALA A 60 9.26 2.71 -4.57
CA ALA A 60 7.96 2.12 -4.34
C ALA A 60 6.87 3.09 -4.79
N LEU A 61 5.93 2.61 -5.59
CA LEU A 61 4.80 3.41 -6.05
C LEU A 61 3.58 3.06 -5.21
N VAL A 62 3.00 4.08 -4.57
CA VAL A 62 1.77 3.95 -3.80
C VAL A 62 0.65 4.59 -4.61
N SER A 63 -0.35 3.79 -4.98
CA SER A 63 -1.53 4.28 -5.71
C SER A 63 -2.75 4.12 -4.80
N VAL A 64 -3.39 5.21 -4.44
CA VAL A 64 -4.54 5.17 -3.53
C VAL A 64 -5.82 4.97 -4.31
N LEU A 65 -6.55 3.92 -3.98
CA LEU A 65 -7.77 3.53 -4.68
C LEU A 65 -9.06 3.82 -3.89
N ASP A 66 -8.93 4.08 -2.60
CA ASP A 66 -10.06 4.46 -1.74
C ASP A 66 -9.51 5.20 -0.53
N GLY A 67 -10.23 6.21 -0.07
CA GLY A 67 -9.83 6.96 1.11
C GLY A 67 -8.63 7.87 0.87
N GLU A 68 -7.86 8.07 1.92
CA GLU A 68 -6.73 8.98 1.89
C GLU A 68 -5.61 8.43 2.78
N ALA A 69 -4.41 8.32 2.23
CA ALA A 69 -3.23 7.87 2.96
C ALA A 69 -2.41 9.07 3.42
N GLU A 70 -1.89 9.00 4.64
CA GLU A 70 -0.92 9.99 5.10
C GLU A 70 0.46 9.36 5.02
N VAL A 71 1.35 9.98 4.23
CA VAL A 71 2.71 9.51 4.03
C VAL A 71 3.65 10.53 4.64
N VAL A 72 4.56 10.07 5.51
CA VAL A 72 5.54 10.96 6.15
C VAL A 72 6.92 10.60 5.64
N MET A 73 7.59 11.57 5.02
CA MET A 73 8.96 11.43 4.53
C MET A 73 9.74 12.72 4.83
N SER A 74 10.94 12.56 5.40
CA SER A 74 11.80 13.71 5.69
C SER A 74 11.06 14.81 6.43
N GLU A 75 10.28 14.43 7.44
CA GLU A 75 9.49 15.34 8.27
C GLU A 75 8.37 16.08 7.51
N LYS A 76 8.13 15.69 6.26
CA LYS A 76 7.04 16.22 5.45
C LYS A 76 5.89 15.26 5.42
N ILE A 77 4.67 15.78 5.46
CA ILE A 77 3.44 15.00 5.39
C ILE A 77 2.83 15.17 4.00
N TYR A 78 2.57 14.05 3.34
CA TYR A 78 1.93 14.01 2.04
C TYR A 78 0.59 13.30 2.21
N ARG A 79 -0.48 13.92 1.76
CA ARG A 79 -1.81 13.31 1.80
C ARG A 79 -2.17 12.88 0.39
N VAL A 80 -2.18 11.57 0.19
CA VAL A 80 -2.43 10.97 -1.12
C VAL A 80 -3.87 10.50 -1.13
N LYS A 81 -4.68 11.10 -1.98
CA LYS A 81 -6.12 10.85 -2.02
C LYS A 81 -6.46 9.84 -3.11
N LYS A 82 -7.68 9.32 -3.03
CA LYS A 82 -8.21 8.42 -4.04
C LYS A 82 -7.93 8.95 -5.44
N GLY A 83 -7.36 8.12 -6.28
CA GLY A 83 -6.99 8.49 -7.65
C GLY A 83 -5.63 9.13 -7.80
N GLU A 84 -4.93 9.35 -6.68
CA GLU A 84 -3.57 9.92 -6.68
C GLU A 84 -2.54 8.87 -6.35
N MET A 85 -1.29 9.15 -6.67
CA MET A 85 -0.19 8.25 -6.36
C MET A 85 1.01 9.05 -5.89
N ILE A 86 1.94 8.39 -5.22
CA ILE A 86 3.22 8.96 -4.83
C ILE A 86 4.30 7.90 -5.01
N ILE A 87 5.50 8.31 -5.39
CA ILE A 87 6.64 7.41 -5.45
C ILE A 87 7.51 7.67 -4.22
N LEU A 88 7.73 6.60 -3.44
CA LEU A 88 8.60 6.64 -2.28
C LEU A 88 10.01 6.32 -2.76
N PRO A 89 10.95 7.27 -2.69
CA PRO A 89 12.30 7.04 -3.24
C PRO A 89 13.05 5.97 -2.47
N ALA A 90 13.87 5.22 -3.19
CA ALA A 90 14.76 4.24 -2.59
C ALA A 90 15.63 4.90 -1.52
N ASN A 91 15.88 4.18 -0.43
CA ASN A 91 16.80 4.58 0.63
C ASN A 91 16.39 5.83 1.44
N LYS A 92 15.13 6.24 1.33
CA LYS A 92 14.58 7.33 2.12
C LYS A 92 13.61 6.77 3.15
N PRO A 93 13.76 7.11 4.44
CA PRO A 93 12.79 6.67 5.45
C PRO A 93 11.41 7.20 5.16
N HIS A 94 10.41 6.35 5.31
CA HIS A 94 9.02 6.73 5.11
C HIS A 94 8.10 5.95 6.04
N GLU A 95 6.95 6.53 6.30
CA GLU A 95 5.95 6.00 7.22
C GLU A 95 4.58 6.22 6.60
N LEU A 96 3.66 5.29 6.78
CA LEU A 96 2.27 5.42 6.32
C LEU A 96 1.34 5.37 7.51
N LYS A 97 0.32 6.24 7.49
CA LYS A 97 -0.70 6.30 8.55
C LYS A 97 -2.09 6.37 7.95
N ALA A 98 -3.00 5.62 8.54
CA ALA A 98 -4.41 5.67 8.20
C ALA A 98 -5.14 6.55 9.21
N ILE A 99 -5.12 7.85 9.03
CA ILE A 99 -5.94 8.77 9.84
C ILE A 99 -7.39 8.39 9.61
N ARG A 100 -7.72 8.05 8.37
CA ARG A 100 -8.99 7.41 8.00
C ARG A 100 -8.63 6.16 7.21
N LYS A 101 -9.57 5.21 7.11
CA LYS A 101 -9.33 3.99 6.36
C LYS A 101 -9.00 4.31 4.89
N PHE A 102 -8.12 3.52 4.29
CA PHE A 102 -7.80 3.69 2.88
C PHE A 102 -7.34 2.37 2.27
N LYS A 103 -7.45 2.28 0.95
CA LYS A 103 -6.94 1.15 0.17
C LYS A 103 -5.91 1.66 -0.81
N MET A 104 -4.83 0.89 -0.98
CA MET A 104 -3.76 1.27 -1.89
C MET A 104 -3.16 0.07 -2.60
N MET A 105 -2.58 0.33 -3.76
CA MET A 105 -1.74 -0.62 -4.46
C MET A 105 -0.29 -0.20 -4.24
N LEU A 106 0.56 -1.14 -3.84
CA LEU A 106 1.99 -0.91 -3.66
C LEU A 106 2.75 -1.69 -4.71
N ILE A 107 3.53 -0.98 -5.51
CA ILE A 107 4.37 -1.58 -6.54
C ILE A 107 5.82 -1.27 -6.23
N MET A 108 6.64 -2.31 -6.05
CA MET A 108 8.07 -2.16 -5.82
C MET A 108 8.84 -2.81 -6.95
N ILE A 109 9.77 -2.06 -7.51
CA ILE A 109 10.66 -2.57 -8.55
C ILE A 109 12.02 -2.81 -7.90
N LYS A 110 12.44 -4.07 -7.87
CA LYS A 110 13.63 -4.51 -7.14
C LYS A 110 14.86 -4.66 -8.03
N GLU A 111 15.06 -3.71 -8.91
CA GLU A 111 16.22 -3.73 -9.79
C GLU A 111 16.93 -2.38 -9.79
#